data_fc9ad57d35eb68654d0c21c9b46ceae6
#
_entry.id   fc9ad57d35eb68654d0c21c9b46ceae6
#
_cell.length_a   1.000
_cell.length_b   1.000
_cell.length_c   1.000
_cell.angle_alpha   90.00
_cell.angle_beta   90.00
_cell.angle_gamma   90.00
#
_symmetry.space_group_name_H-M   'P 1'
#
loop_
_entity.id
_entity.type
_entity.pdbx_description
1 polymer ?
#
loop_
_entity_poly.entity_id
_entity_poly.type
_entity_poly.pdbx_seq_one_letter_code
_entity_poly.pdbx_strand_id
1 'polypeptide(L)'
;AEADIKFGYCTEFIIMTEKEFTDKNEAEFKAYLESIGDSIVCVADDDIVKIHVHTNDPGLAIQKALTYGQLSRMKIDNMREEHQEKLIKDAEKAAAQQASEKKKKEPRKSVGFIAVSIGEGMNEIFRELGADYIIEGGQTMNPSTDDMLSAIDEVNADHIFILPNNKNIILAANQAQSLTDDKDIIVIPTKTVPQGITAIISYMPEADVDTNIEALE
;
A
#
# COMPACT_ATOMS: atom_id res chain seq x y z
N ALA A 1 19.26 3.48 -13.66
CA ALA A 1 20.22 4.58 -13.57
C ALA A 1 20.10 5.17 -12.17
N GLU A 2 21.15 5.12 -11.36
CA GLU A 2 21.19 5.85 -10.10
C GLU A 2 20.95 7.33 -10.41
N ALA A 3 19.93 7.92 -9.81
CA ALA A 3 19.78 9.36 -9.87
C ALA A 3 21.01 9.96 -9.19
N ASP A 4 21.74 10.83 -9.90
CA ASP A 4 22.92 11.51 -9.37
C ASP A 4 22.45 12.57 -8.35
N ILE A 5 22.12 12.12 -7.13
CA ILE A 5 21.69 12.97 -6.03
C ILE A 5 22.92 13.62 -5.43
N LYS A 6 23.25 14.80 -5.93
CA LYS A 6 24.42 15.58 -5.52
C LYS A 6 24.35 15.95 -4.04
N PHE A 7 23.18 16.40 -3.57
CA PHE A 7 22.90 16.74 -2.17
C PHE A 7 21.86 15.78 -1.61
N GLY A 8 22.21 15.06 -0.54
CA GLY A 8 21.46 13.89 -0.08
C GLY A 8 20.30 14.17 0.86
N TYR A 9 20.25 15.34 1.49
CA TYR A 9 19.24 15.67 2.48
C TYR A 9 18.38 16.84 2.05
N CYS A 10 17.06 16.61 1.97
CA CYS A 10 16.06 17.67 1.93
C CYS A 10 15.85 18.20 3.35
N THR A 11 16.18 19.46 3.58
CA THR A 11 16.13 20.08 4.90
C THR A 11 15.16 21.25 4.87
N GLU A 12 14.15 21.20 5.71
CA GLU A 12 13.10 22.22 5.82
C GLU A 12 12.95 22.66 7.27
N PHE A 13 12.78 23.95 7.50
CA PHE A 13 12.44 24.50 8.80
C PHE A 13 11.92 25.93 8.70
N ILE A 14 11.35 26.41 9.80
CA ILE A 14 10.93 27.79 9.97
C ILE A 14 11.81 28.43 11.03
N ILE A 15 12.37 29.60 10.74
CA ILE A 15 13.03 30.47 11.73
C ILE A 15 11.96 31.41 12.28
N MET A 16 11.77 31.41 13.60
CA MET A 16 11.01 32.41 14.31
C MET A 16 12.01 33.50 14.73
N THR A 17 11.95 34.63 14.02
CA THR A 17 12.97 35.68 14.18
C THR A 17 12.76 36.48 15.49
N GLU A 18 13.84 36.72 16.22
CA GLU A 18 13.81 37.53 17.44
C GLU A 18 13.99 39.00 17.14
N LYS A 19 14.42 39.31 15.92
CA LYS A 19 14.68 40.68 15.43
C LYS A 19 14.23 40.74 13.98
N GLU A 20 14.03 41.95 13.46
CA GLU A 20 13.72 42.18 12.06
C GLU A 20 14.71 41.46 11.13
N PHE A 21 14.20 40.59 10.28
CA PHE A 21 14.97 39.88 9.25
C PHE A 21 15.00 40.74 8.00
N THR A 22 16.06 41.47 7.82
CA THR A 22 16.20 42.42 6.70
C THR A 22 16.51 41.74 5.38
N ASP A 23 16.27 42.43 4.25
CA ASP A 23 16.67 41.95 2.91
C ASP A 23 18.14 41.60 2.85
N LYS A 24 19.00 42.28 3.59
CA LYS A 24 20.42 41.96 3.71
C LYS A 24 20.64 40.60 4.36
N ASN A 25 19.92 40.33 5.47
CA ASN A 25 20.00 39.05 6.17
C ASN A 25 19.53 37.91 5.25
N GLU A 26 18.47 38.14 4.47
CA GLU A 26 17.97 37.17 3.50
C GLU A 26 19.01 36.85 2.41
N ALA A 27 19.61 37.91 1.83
CA ALA A 27 20.63 37.75 0.81
C ALA A 27 21.88 37.01 1.33
N GLU A 28 22.35 37.39 2.55
CA GLU A 28 23.49 36.71 3.18
C GLU A 28 23.18 35.25 3.50
N PHE A 29 21.98 34.96 3.97
CA PHE A 29 21.61 33.59 4.32
C PHE A 29 21.39 32.73 3.06
N LYS A 30 20.77 33.27 2.01
CA LYS A 30 20.68 32.61 0.70
C LYS A 30 22.06 32.26 0.16
N ALA A 31 22.98 33.22 0.11
CA ALA A 31 24.34 33.00 -0.37
C ALA A 31 25.08 31.93 0.46
N TYR A 32 24.86 31.90 1.77
CA TYR A 32 25.41 30.85 2.63
C TYR A 32 24.83 29.48 2.28
N LEU A 33 23.51 29.36 2.12
CA LEU A 33 22.86 28.09 1.76
C LEU A 33 23.32 27.61 0.35
N GLU A 34 23.49 28.51 -0.61
CA GLU A 34 24.02 28.21 -1.94
C GLU A 34 25.47 27.65 -1.88
N SER A 35 26.25 28.05 -0.87
CA SER A 35 27.60 27.52 -0.68
C SER A 35 27.65 26.08 -0.17
N ILE A 36 26.56 25.58 0.44
CA ILE A 36 26.47 24.25 1.06
C ILE A 36 25.43 23.33 0.43
N GLY A 37 24.64 23.83 -0.53
CA GLY A 37 23.52 23.07 -1.12
C GLY A 37 22.97 23.67 -2.40
N ASP A 38 21.84 23.13 -2.83
CA ASP A 38 21.04 23.65 -3.94
C ASP A 38 19.52 23.62 -3.59
N SER A 39 18.69 23.94 -4.59
CA SER A 39 17.21 23.95 -4.44
C SER A 39 16.75 24.82 -3.26
N ILE A 40 17.37 25.99 -3.10
CA ILE A 40 17.16 26.86 -1.96
C ILE A 40 15.84 27.63 -2.09
N VAL A 41 15.03 27.56 -1.04
CA VAL A 41 13.92 28.46 -0.79
C VAL A 41 14.18 29.17 0.55
N CYS A 42 14.22 30.48 0.51
CA CYS A 42 14.31 31.34 1.70
C CYS A 42 13.30 32.47 1.51
N VAL A 43 12.22 32.43 2.26
CA VAL A 43 11.11 33.39 2.15
C VAL A 43 10.81 33.94 3.53
N ALA A 44 11.02 35.24 3.70
CA ALA A 44 10.65 35.97 4.89
C ALA A 44 9.20 36.46 4.83
N ASP A 45 8.47 36.32 5.94
CA ASP A 45 7.10 36.77 6.11
C ASP A 45 6.90 37.19 7.58
N ASP A 46 6.73 38.46 7.82
CA ASP A 46 6.67 39.08 9.15
C ASP A 46 7.77 38.58 10.09
N ASP A 47 7.39 37.82 11.14
CA ASP A 47 8.30 37.32 12.18
C ASP A 47 8.84 35.90 11.89
N ILE A 48 8.62 35.37 10.69
CA ILE A 48 9.05 34.02 10.30
C ILE A 48 9.82 34.00 8.99
N VAL A 49 10.78 33.07 8.88
CA VAL A 49 11.47 32.79 7.61
C VAL A 49 11.34 31.29 7.30
N LYS A 50 10.76 30.96 6.16
CA LYS A 50 10.66 29.57 5.67
C LYS A 50 11.92 29.23 4.90
N ILE A 51 12.51 28.10 5.27
CA ILE A 51 13.74 27.59 4.64
C ILE A 51 13.48 26.21 4.07
N HIS A 52 13.97 26.01 2.86
CA HIS A 52 14.14 24.72 2.22
C HIS A 52 15.51 24.71 1.54
N VAL A 53 16.28 23.65 1.72
CA VAL A 53 17.58 23.47 1.07
C VAL A 53 17.90 21.98 0.91
N HIS A 54 18.44 21.61 -0.24
CA HIS A 54 19.06 20.30 -0.43
C HIS A 54 20.55 20.42 -0.14
N THR A 55 21.03 19.68 0.85
CA THR A 55 22.45 19.76 1.31
C THR A 55 22.96 18.41 1.76
N ASN A 56 24.27 18.23 1.83
CA ASN A 56 24.90 17.09 2.51
C ASN A 56 25.17 17.36 3.99
N ASP A 57 25.08 18.63 4.40
CA ASP A 57 25.40 19.09 5.75
C ASP A 57 24.22 19.88 6.39
N PRO A 58 23.07 19.22 6.67
CA PRO A 58 21.92 19.90 7.24
C PRO A 58 22.22 20.62 8.56
N GLY A 59 23.17 20.09 9.33
CA GLY A 59 23.62 20.71 10.57
C GLY A 59 24.19 22.11 10.39
N LEU A 60 24.88 22.39 9.28
CA LEU A 60 25.42 23.72 8.98
C LEU A 60 24.31 24.72 8.66
N ALA A 61 23.29 24.30 7.91
CA ALA A 61 22.13 25.14 7.64
C ALA A 61 21.37 25.50 8.93
N ILE A 62 21.18 24.53 9.81
CA ILE A 62 20.53 24.69 11.12
C ILE A 62 21.35 25.63 12.01
N GLN A 63 22.67 25.41 12.10
CA GLN A 63 23.54 26.21 12.95
C GLN A 63 23.57 27.69 12.53
N LYS A 64 23.59 27.93 11.22
CA LYS A 64 23.54 29.31 10.70
C LYS A 64 22.17 29.94 10.96
N ALA A 65 21.08 29.20 10.77
CA ALA A 65 19.72 29.65 11.00
C ALA A 65 19.47 30.06 12.45
N LEU A 66 20.03 29.33 13.41
CA LEU A 66 19.94 29.66 14.85
C LEU A 66 20.53 31.02 15.22
N THR A 67 21.37 31.62 14.37
CA THR A 67 21.87 32.97 14.59
C THR A 67 20.83 34.08 14.35
N TYR A 68 19.70 33.71 13.68
CA TYR A 68 18.61 34.64 13.38
C TYR A 68 17.40 34.51 14.31
N GLY A 69 17.22 33.32 14.92
CA GLY A 69 16.10 33.06 15.83
C GLY A 69 15.93 31.59 16.19
N GLN A 70 14.80 31.28 16.80
CA GLN A 70 14.45 29.91 17.19
C GLN A 70 13.92 29.13 15.98
N LEU A 71 14.17 27.80 15.92
CA LEU A 71 13.73 26.97 14.87
C LEU A 71 12.47 26.18 15.22
N SER A 72 11.56 26.07 14.27
CA SER A 72 10.31 25.31 14.37
C SER A 72 10.07 24.47 13.11
N ARG A 73 9.23 23.45 13.23
CA ARG A 73 8.81 22.56 12.13
C ARG A 73 9.97 22.02 11.31
N MET A 74 11.00 21.55 12.03
CA MET A 74 12.19 20.99 11.41
C MET A 74 11.88 19.62 10.80
N LYS A 75 12.26 19.45 9.53
CA LYS A 75 12.16 18.20 8.78
C LYS A 75 13.45 17.98 8.00
N ILE A 76 14.02 16.79 8.12
CA ILE A 76 15.22 16.40 7.38
C ILE A 76 14.95 15.00 6.81
N ASP A 77 14.85 14.90 5.50
CA ASP A 77 14.62 13.64 4.80
C ASP A 77 15.88 13.22 4.03
N ASN A 78 16.22 11.95 4.08
CA ASN A 78 17.29 11.39 3.27
C ASN A 78 16.75 10.99 1.88
N MET A 79 16.97 11.83 0.90
CA MET A 79 16.48 11.63 -0.47
C MET A 79 17.07 10.38 -1.15
N ARG A 80 18.21 9.89 -0.69
CA ARG A 80 18.81 8.64 -1.21
C ARG A 80 18.02 7.42 -0.73
N GLU A 81 17.56 7.43 0.53
CA GLU A 81 16.69 6.38 1.08
C GLU A 81 15.32 6.39 0.42
N GLU A 82 14.70 7.56 0.26
CA GLU A 82 13.42 7.70 -0.45
C GLU A 82 13.49 7.20 -1.89
N HIS A 83 14.60 7.49 -2.58
CA HIS A 83 14.81 7.01 -3.94
C HIS A 83 14.96 5.48 -3.99
N GLN A 84 15.72 4.89 -3.06
CA GLN A 84 15.87 3.44 -2.97
C GLN A 84 14.55 2.74 -2.64
N GLU A 85 13.78 3.25 -1.68
CA GLU A 85 12.46 2.72 -1.36
C GLU A 85 11.51 2.77 -2.56
N LYS A 86 11.54 3.87 -3.32
CA LYS A 86 10.74 3.99 -4.53
C LYS A 86 11.14 2.97 -5.59
N LEU A 87 12.45 2.78 -5.82
CA LEU A 87 12.94 1.77 -6.77
C LEU A 87 12.54 0.34 -6.36
N ILE A 88 12.61 0.03 -5.07
CA ILE A 88 12.17 -1.28 -4.54
C ILE A 88 10.67 -1.47 -4.78
N LYS A 89 9.84 -0.50 -4.41
CA LYS A 89 8.38 -0.55 -4.64
C LYS A 89 8.01 -0.64 -6.12
N ASP A 90 8.72 0.07 -6.98
CA ASP A 90 8.47 0.01 -8.43
C ASP A 90 8.91 -1.34 -9.02
N ALA A 91 10.02 -1.93 -8.52
CA ALA A 91 10.46 -3.27 -8.90
C ALA A 91 9.48 -4.36 -8.41
N GLU A 92 8.98 -4.24 -7.18
CA GLU A 92 7.97 -5.14 -6.64
C GLU A 92 6.65 -5.07 -7.43
N LYS A 93 6.19 -3.86 -7.78
CA LYS A 93 5.02 -3.68 -8.64
C LYS A 93 5.21 -4.28 -10.03
N ALA A 94 6.38 -4.06 -10.64
CA ALA A 94 6.69 -4.64 -11.95
C ALA A 94 6.74 -6.17 -11.91
N ALA A 95 7.32 -6.75 -10.85
CA ALA A 95 7.35 -8.19 -10.64
C ALA A 95 5.94 -8.77 -10.41
N ALA A 96 5.11 -8.08 -9.61
CA ALA A 96 3.72 -8.46 -9.39
C ALA A 96 2.89 -8.41 -10.69
N GLN A 97 3.06 -7.35 -11.50
CA GLN A 97 2.40 -7.22 -12.80
C GLN A 97 2.81 -8.34 -13.77
N GLN A 98 4.11 -8.66 -13.85
CA GLN A 98 4.59 -9.76 -14.69
C GLN A 98 4.09 -11.14 -14.22
N ALA A 99 3.98 -11.34 -12.90
CA ALA A 99 3.42 -12.57 -12.34
C ALA A 99 1.91 -12.69 -12.65
N SER A 100 1.16 -11.59 -12.54
CA SER A 100 -0.26 -11.51 -12.88
C SER A 100 -0.50 -11.77 -14.39
N GLU A 101 0.32 -11.15 -15.26
CA GLU A 101 0.24 -11.38 -16.70
C GLU A 101 0.60 -12.83 -17.10
N LYS A 102 1.53 -13.48 -16.40
CA LYS A 102 1.82 -14.90 -16.61
C LYS A 102 0.66 -15.79 -16.20
N LYS A 103 0.04 -15.53 -15.04
CA LYS A 103 -1.17 -16.25 -14.59
C LYS A 103 -2.33 -16.10 -15.57
N LYS A 104 -2.54 -14.92 -16.15
CA LYS A 104 -3.58 -14.64 -17.16
C LYS A 104 -3.34 -15.36 -18.51
N LYS A 105 -2.11 -15.82 -18.80
CA LYS A 105 -1.76 -16.58 -20.01
C LYS A 105 -1.88 -18.10 -19.84
N GLU A 106 -2.04 -18.59 -18.62
CA GLU A 106 -2.33 -20.01 -18.36
C GLU A 106 -3.81 -20.29 -18.63
N PRO A 107 -4.18 -21.50 -19.09
CA PRO A 107 -5.59 -21.86 -19.25
C PRO A 107 -6.29 -21.72 -17.90
N ARG A 108 -7.48 -21.14 -17.90
CA ARG A 108 -8.28 -20.97 -16.68
C ARG A 108 -8.59 -22.34 -16.07
N LYS A 109 -8.53 -22.44 -14.76
CA LYS A 109 -9.09 -23.59 -14.04
C LYS A 109 -10.61 -23.56 -14.17
N SER A 110 -11.25 -24.70 -14.10
CA SER A 110 -12.72 -24.76 -14.06
C SER A 110 -13.27 -24.07 -12.83
N VAL A 111 -12.66 -24.33 -11.66
CA VAL A 111 -13.10 -23.82 -10.36
C VAL A 111 -11.90 -23.29 -9.55
N GLY A 112 -12.12 -22.19 -8.83
CA GLY A 112 -11.20 -21.62 -7.85
C GLY A 112 -11.92 -21.27 -6.55
N PHE A 113 -11.16 -21.19 -5.45
CA PHE A 113 -11.67 -20.86 -4.13
C PHE A 113 -10.95 -19.64 -3.54
N ILE A 114 -11.74 -18.71 -3.03
CA ILE A 114 -11.28 -17.58 -2.22
C ILE A 114 -11.85 -17.75 -0.82
N ALA A 115 -11.00 -17.76 0.21
CA ALA A 115 -11.44 -17.82 1.59
C ALA A 115 -11.00 -16.57 2.36
N VAL A 116 -11.86 -16.06 3.23
CA VAL A 116 -11.47 -15.02 4.19
C VAL A 116 -11.06 -15.71 5.49
N SER A 117 -9.87 -15.39 5.97
CA SER A 117 -9.30 -16.01 7.16
C SER A 117 -8.38 -15.05 7.90
N ILE A 118 -8.07 -15.33 9.17
CA ILE A 118 -7.14 -14.55 9.98
C ILE A 118 -6.17 -15.49 10.72
N GLY A 119 -4.89 -15.11 10.63
CA GLY A 119 -3.79 -15.83 11.27
C GLY A 119 -3.24 -16.97 10.42
N GLU A 120 -1.90 -17.10 10.44
CA GLU A 120 -1.16 -17.98 9.52
C GLU A 120 -1.62 -19.45 9.61
N GLY A 121 -1.89 -19.97 10.80
CA GLY A 121 -2.34 -21.37 10.95
C GLY A 121 -3.68 -21.66 10.27
N MET A 122 -4.64 -20.71 10.28
CA MET A 122 -5.89 -20.86 9.56
C MET A 122 -5.70 -20.67 8.05
N ASN A 123 -4.83 -19.75 7.66
CA ASN A 123 -4.48 -19.52 6.27
C ASN A 123 -3.86 -20.78 5.64
N GLU A 124 -2.95 -21.45 6.37
CA GLU A 124 -2.37 -22.73 5.93
C GLU A 124 -3.42 -23.81 5.72
N ILE A 125 -4.37 -23.96 6.66
CA ILE A 125 -5.45 -24.95 6.54
C ILE A 125 -6.27 -24.71 5.27
N PHE A 126 -6.67 -23.47 4.99
CA PHE A 126 -7.41 -23.18 3.75
C PHE A 126 -6.59 -23.43 2.49
N ARG A 127 -5.29 -23.13 2.50
CA ARG A 127 -4.40 -23.45 1.38
C ARG A 127 -4.29 -24.97 1.14
N GLU A 128 -4.13 -25.75 2.21
CA GLU A 128 -4.08 -27.22 2.13
C GLU A 128 -5.41 -27.81 1.64
N LEU A 129 -6.54 -27.21 1.97
CA LEU A 129 -7.86 -27.62 1.49
C LEU A 129 -8.14 -27.19 0.03
N GLY A 130 -7.24 -26.41 -0.60
CA GLY A 130 -7.34 -26.04 -2.00
C GLY A 130 -7.82 -24.61 -2.26
N ALA A 131 -7.82 -23.73 -1.28
CA ALA A 131 -8.08 -22.30 -1.52
C ALA A 131 -6.94 -21.70 -2.36
N ASP A 132 -7.31 -21.10 -3.50
CA ASP A 132 -6.39 -20.46 -4.43
C ASP A 132 -5.93 -19.09 -3.94
N TYR A 133 -6.76 -18.41 -3.16
CA TYR A 133 -6.45 -17.12 -2.57
C TYR A 133 -7.04 -16.97 -1.18
N ILE A 134 -6.28 -16.33 -0.30
CA ILE A 134 -6.72 -16.01 1.07
C ILE A 134 -6.76 -14.50 1.23
N ILE A 135 -7.91 -13.98 1.61
CA ILE A 135 -8.05 -12.59 2.02
C ILE A 135 -7.91 -12.52 3.53
N GLU A 136 -6.93 -11.79 4.01
CA GLU A 136 -6.78 -11.58 5.44
C GLU A 136 -7.89 -10.68 5.97
N GLY A 137 -8.68 -11.19 6.90
CA GLY A 137 -9.79 -10.47 7.50
C GLY A 137 -10.47 -11.26 8.60
N GLY A 138 -11.13 -10.56 9.50
CA GLY A 138 -11.76 -11.18 10.66
C GLY A 138 -12.67 -10.23 11.41
N GLN A 139 -12.84 -10.44 12.73
CA GLN A 139 -13.81 -9.69 13.54
C GLN A 139 -13.51 -8.19 13.64
N THR A 140 -12.28 -7.78 13.51
CA THR A 140 -11.83 -6.39 13.66
C THR A 140 -11.35 -5.74 12.36
N MET A 141 -11.14 -6.52 11.31
CA MET A 141 -10.68 -6.04 10.00
C MET A 141 -11.54 -6.71 8.91
N ASN A 142 -12.56 -5.99 8.45
CA ASN A 142 -13.42 -6.47 7.38
C ASN A 142 -12.83 -6.06 6.03
N PRO A 143 -12.49 -7.03 5.14
CA PRO A 143 -12.11 -6.74 3.77
C PRO A 143 -13.18 -5.91 3.07
N SER A 144 -12.74 -4.97 2.26
CA SER A 144 -13.59 -4.15 1.41
C SER A 144 -14.04 -4.90 0.14
N THR A 145 -14.97 -4.32 -0.60
CA THR A 145 -15.34 -4.80 -1.95
C THR A 145 -14.14 -4.78 -2.90
N ASP A 146 -13.25 -3.78 -2.78
CA ASP A 146 -12.04 -3.68 -3.60
C ASP A 146 -11.03 -4.79 -3.30
N ASP A 147 -10.92 -5.21 -2.03
CA ASP A 147 -10.09 -6.35 -1.65
C ASP A 147 -10.61 -7.65 -2.26
N MET A 148 -11.96 -7.82 -2.29
CA MET A 148 -12.60 -8.95 -2.94
C MET A 148 -12.37 -8.95 -4.46
N LEU A 149 -12.53 -7.82 -5.13
CA LEU A 149 -12.27 -7.68 -6.57
C LEU A 149 -10.81 -7.98 -6.90
N SER A 150 -9.87 -7.50 -6.08
CA SER A 150 -8.45 -7.80 -6.25
C SER A 150 -8.16 -9.30 -6.11
N ALA A 151 -8.78 -9.98 -5.15
CA ALA A 151 -8.65 -11.42 -4.98
C ALA A 151 -9.25 -12.20 -6.18
N ILE A 152 -10.41 -11.78 -6.69
CA ILE A 152 -11.05 -12.36 -7.87
C ILE A 152 -10.14 -12.24 -9.10
N ASP A 153 -9.47 -11.11 -9.27
CA ASP A 153 -8.53 -10.88 -10.39
C ASP A 153 -7.30 -11.80 -10.32
N GLU A 154 -6.82 -12.11 -9.12
CA GLU A 154 -5.67 -12.99 -8.89
C GLU A 154 -5.97 -14.47 -9.15
N VAL A 155 -7.23 -14.89 -9.02
CA VAL A 155 -7.64 -16.28 -9.25
C VAL A 155 -8.02 -16.51 -10.72
N ASN A 156 -7.22 -17.30 -11.43
CA ASN A 156 -7.44 -17.61 -12.84
C ASN A 156 -8.36 -18.83 -13.01
N ALA A 157 -9.65 -18.63 -12.74
CA ALA A 157 -10.69 -19.68 -12.87
C ALA A 157 -11.94 -19.09 -13.54
N ASP A 158 -12.75 -19.99 -14.14
CA ASP A 158 -14.04 -19.63 -14.74
C ASP A 158 -15.13 -19.44 -13.68
N HIS A 159 -15.18 -20.34 -12.70
CA HIS A 159 -16.08 -20.26 -11.54
C HIS A 159 -15.25 -20.03 -10.27
N ILE A 160 -15.63 -19.06 -9.46
CA ILE A 160 -14.93 -18.75 -8.20
C ILE A 160 -15.90 -18.80 -7.04
N PHE A 161 -15.67 -19.74 -6.12
CA PHE A 161 -16.39 -19.80 -4.85
C PHE A 161 -15.72 -18.90 -3.82
N ILE A 162 -16.50 -17.99 -3.22
CA ILE A 162 -16.03 -17.11 -2.15
C ILE A 162 -16.63 -17.58 -0.82
N LEU A 163 -15.75 -17.83 0.15
CA LEU A 163 -16.08 -18.22 1.52
C LEU A 163 -15.79 -17.04 2.47
N PRO A 164 -16.77 -16.17 2.75
CA PRO A 164 -16.56 -14.97 3.57
C PRO A 164 -16.20 -15.27 5.03
N ASN A 165 -16.70 -16.38 5.58
CA ASN A 165 -16.44 -16.86 6.95
C ASN A 165 -16.80 -15.87 8.07
N ASN A 166 -17.52 -14.80 7.72
CA ASN A 166 -18.00 -13.76 8.62
C ASN A 166 -19.22 -13.08 8.02
N LYS A 167 -20.29 -12.97 8.81
CA LYS A 167 -21.54 -12.33 8.39
C LYS A 167 -21.39 -10.90 7.87
N ASN A 168 -20.42 -10.14 8.40
CA ASN A 168 -20.20 -8.75 8.03
C ASN A 168 -19.47 -8.63 6.65
N ILE A 169 -18.84 -9.71 6.20
CA ILE A 169 -18.06 -9.74 4.95
C ILE A 169 -18.92 -10.21 3.78
N ILE A 170 -20.02 -10.94 4.04
CA ILE A 170 -20.94 -11.46 2.99
C ILE A 170 -21.42 -10.32 2.07
N LEU A 171 -21.71 -9.15 2.62
CA LEU A 171 -22.16 -8.01 1.82
C LEU A 171 -21.11 -7.54 0.81
N ALA A 172 -19.85 -7.42 1.24
CA ALA A 172 -18.76 -7.03 0.37
C ALA A 172 -18.51 -8.09 -0.73
N ALA A 173 -18.61 -9.37 -0.38
CA ALA A 173 -18.49 -10.46 -1.35
C ALA A 173 -19.61 -10.43 -2.41
N ASN A 174 -20.87 -10.21 -1.99
CA ASN A 174 -22.01 -10.08 -2.90
C ASN A 174 -21.90 -8.83 -3.80
N GLN A 175 -21.36 -7.74 -3.29
CA GLN A 175 -21.09 -6.55 -4.11
C GLN A 175 -20.02 -6.83 -5.16
N ALA A 176 -18.92 -7.51 -4.79
CA ALA A 176 -17.88 -7.89 -5.73
C ALA A 176 -18.41 -8.86 -6.80
N GLN A 177 -19.26 -9.82 -6.43
CA GLN A 177 -19.98 -10.68 -7.37
C GLN A 177 -20.77 -9.87 -8.40
N SER A 178 -21.52 -8.87 -7.96
CA SER A 178 -22.34 -8.02 -8.85
C SER A 178 -21.51 -7.12 -9.78
N LEU A 179 -20.24 -6.88 -9.48
CA LEU A 179 -19.34 -6.03 -10.24
C LEU A 179 -18.39 -6.81 -11.16
N THR A 180 -18.44 -8.13 -11.11
CA THR A 180 -17.59 -9.02 -11.92
C THR A 180 -18.40 -9.62 -13.06
N ASP A 181 -17.99 -9.36 -14.31
CA ASP A 181 -18.71 -9.81 -15.52
C ASP A 181 -17.97 -10.90 -16.29
N ASP A 182 -16.67 -11.08 -16.07
CA ASP A 182 -15.80 -11.96 -16.85
C ASP A 182 -15.59 -13.35 -16.26
N LYS A 183 -16.09 -13.58 -15.05
CA LYS A 183 -16.02 -14.83 -14.29
C LYS A 183 -17.34 -15.04 -13.54
N ASP A 184 -17.68 -16.30 -13.32
CA ASP A 184 -18.84 -16.66 -12.53
C ASP A 184 -18.47 -16.73 -11.06
N ILE A 185 -18.97 -15.78 -10.28
CA ILE A 185 -18.67 -15.64 -8.85
C ILE A 185 -19.82 -16.18 -8.03
N ILE A 186 -19.52 -17.14 -7.16
CA ILE A 186 -20.49 -17.79 -6.28
C ILE A 186 -20.12 -17.51 -4.81
N VAL A 187 -20.95 -16.76 -4.12
CA VAL A 187 -20.75 -16.47 -2.70
C VAL A 187 -21.48 -17.50 -1.85
N ILE A 188 -20.73 -18.36 -1.16
CA ILE A 188 -21.28 -19.28 -0.16
C ILE A 188 -21.39 -18.54 1.15
N PRO A 189 -22.61 -18.37 1.76
CA PRO A 189 -22.83 -17.44 2.86
C PRO A 189 -22.33 -17.97 4.21
N THR A 190 -21.06 -18.42 4.25
CA THR A 190 -20.41 -18.90 5.47
C THR A 190 -20.20 -17.76 6.46
N LYS A 191 -20.63 -17.97 7.71
CA LYS A 191 -20.60 -16.97 8.79
C LYS A 191 -19.47 -17.18 9.79
N THR A 192 -18.79 -18.33 9.69
CA THR A 192 -17.70 -18.71 10.58
C THR A 192 -16.64 -19.51 9.80
N VAL A 193 -15.41 -19.50 10.31
CA VAL A 193 -14.30 -20.28 9.72
C VAL A 193 -14.61 -21.79 9.65
N PRO A 194 -15.16 -22.44 10.69
CA PRO A 194 -15.55 -23.85 10.59
C PRO A 194 -16.57 -24.14 9.49
N GLN A 195 -17.53 -23.24 9.24
CA GLN A 195 -18.46 -23.39 8.11
C GLN A 195 -17.71 -23.34 6.76
N GLY A 196 -16.76 -22.42 6.60
CA GLY A 196 -15.96 -22.34 5.40
C GLY A 196 -15.09 -23.59 5.18
N ILE A 197 -14.53 -24.16 6.23
CA ILE A 197 -13.79 -25.42 6.17
C ILE A 197 -14.71 -26.56 5.74
N THR A 198 -15.90 -26.66 6.33
CA THR A 198 -16.88 -27.68 5.96
C THR A 198 -17.30 -27.52 4.49
N ALA A 199 -17.57 -26.29 4.06
CA ALA A 199 -17.95 -26.00 2.69
C ALA A 199 -16.84 -26.49 1.72
N ILE A 200 -15.58 -26.04 1.86
CA ILE A 200 -14.53 -26.42 0.93
C ILE A 200 -14.25 -27.93 0.91
N ILE A 201 -14.42 -28.64 2.03
CA ILE A 201 -14.30 -30.11 2.10
C ILE A 201 -15.47 -30.82 1.39
N SER A 202 -16.65 -30.20 1.39
CA SER A 202 -17.85 -30.75 0.74
C SER A 202 -17.86 -30.59 -0.77
N TYR A 203 -16.91 -29.86 -1.33
CA TYR A 203 -16.80 -29.68 -2.78
C TYR A 203 -16.51 -31.00 -3.49
N MET A 204 -17.29 -31.26 -4.54
CA MET A 204 -17.18 -32.46 -5.36
C MET A 204 -16.70 -32.11 -6.77
N PRO A 205 -15.42 -32.39 -7.10
CA PRO A 205 -14.85 -32.04 -8.41
C PRO A 205 -15.57 -32.66 -9.63
N GLU A 206 -16.23 -33.78 -9.40
CA GLU A 206 -16.95 -34.55 -10.46
C GLU A 206 -18.39 -34.07 -10.66
N ALA A 207 -18.92 -33.25 -9.75
CA ALA A 207 -20.28 -32.72 -9.83
C ALA A 207 -20.31 -31.40 -10.63
N ASP A 208 -21.49 -31.07 -11.17
CA ASP A 208 -21.71 -29.75 -11.77
C ASP A 208 -21.72 -28.62 -10.74
N VAL A 209 -21.69 -27.37 -11.22
CA VAL A 209 -21.62 -26.18 -10.36
C VAL A 209 -22.84 -26.06 -9.47
N ASP A 210 -24.03 -26.32 -10.00
CA ASP A 210 -25.30 -26.19 -9.26
C ASP A 210 -25.38 -27.20 -8.09
N THR A 211 -25.00 -28.46 -8.35
CA THR A 211 -24.87 -29.51 -7.32
C THR A 211 -23.86 -29.10 -6.23
N ASN A 212 -22.73 -28.50 -6.63
CA ASN A 212 -21.75 -28.02 -5.68
C ASN A 212 -22.25 -26.83 -4.85
N ILE A 213 -23.00 -25.89 -5.44
CA ILE A 213 -23.62 -24.80 -4.68
C ILE A 213 -24.49 -25.35 -3.55
N GLU A 214 -25.40 -26.30 -3.86
CA GLU A 214 -26.25 -26.94 -2.86
C GLU A 214 -25.45 -27.69 -1.78
N ALA A 215 -24.33 -28.29 -2.13
CA ALA A 215 -23.47 -29.03 -1.19
C ALA A 215 -22.63 -28.13 -0.27
N LEU A 216 -22.31 -26.90 -0.71
CA LEU A 216 -21.48 -25.97 0.01
C LEU A 216 -22.30 -25.01 0.92
N GLU A 217 -23.60 -24.85 0.72
CA GLU A 217 -24.51 -24.07 1.56
C GLU A 217 -24.91 -24.84 2.84
#